data_61e4c04053ffbc9a716c5272e9f21e3f
#
_entry.id   61e4c04053ffbc9a716c5272e9f21e3f
#
_cell.length_a   1.000
_cell.length_b   1.000
_cell.length_c   1.000
_cell.angle_alpha   90.00
_cell.angle_beta   90.00
_cell.angle_gamma   90.00
#
_symmetry.space_group_name_H-M   'P 1'
#
loop_
_entity.id
_entity.type
_entity.pdbx_description
1 polymer ?
#
loop_
_entity_poly.entity_id
_entity_poly.type
_entity_poly.pdbx_seq_one_letter_code
_entity_poly.pdbx_strand_id
1 'polypeptide(L)'
;MQALFTRIAKNKTIMTTTENIKFIKLPESFKADLGSFSIDPSSELPILLGKGKDKVEDKDLTVENIVAGMISVIAHDKDNPNFSYYKAFVLASDPNIVEKLNQAAIAKEQRKEFEFAEELFLAVYHLLPQSASCINLATLYSYLAVEARSKDEDDKPWIKKVRSTLLDGIERFGEDEMILSELFSFEAYMGNLEEAKEYGERYLEVAEESERKDEVKKAMKEIDFKLDNRDAIYEAYDFITLGEPDKALPIIDKFLSENPSIWNGYFLKGWALRIRKDYKEARECFLACLKLVEGNSEIYNELSICELELGNRELAKIYLETACDMDESNLTTTTNLAFLFLEDGEYDEAREYLEKARYLAKDDKFVKGLIEAYEKATGEKVGDIIHEEYVKNVEGDKSDLPNPNFQDDFRKFALSVEEELPFDEEEDEESSCHCGGHCHDDECHHDENCSCHKGEGDGCKCHH
;
A
#
# COMPACT_ATOMS: atom_id res chain seq x y z
N MET A 1 -26.23 -17.33 32.26
CA MET A 1 -24.94 -16.88 31.68
C MET A 1 -24.24 -17.94 30.84
N GLN A 2 -23.98 -19.16 31.36
CA GLN A 2 -23.38 -20.24 30.54
C GLN A 2 -24.26 -20.63 29.33
N ALA A 3 -25.59 -20.52 29.46
CA ALA A 3 -26.54 -20.70 28.37
C ALA A 3 -26.45 -19.55 27.32
N LEU A 4 -26.19 -18.29 27.73
CA LEU A 4 -25.98 -17.16 26.84
C LEU A 4 -24.76 -17.40 25.94
N PHE A 5 -23.59 -17.73 26.53
CA PHE A 5 -22.36 -18.00 25.77
C PHE A 5 -22.49 -19.25 24.90
N THR A 6 -23.16 -20.30 25.38
CA THR A 6 -23.46 -21.46 24.55
C THR A 6 -24.35 -21.06 23.35
N ARG A 7 -25.27 -20.13 23.55
CA ARG A 7 -26.17 -19.61 22.49
C ARG A 7 -25.42 -18.66 21.54
N ILE A 8 -24.61 -17.74 22.06
CA ILE A 8 -23.74 -16.87 21.27
C ILE A 8 -22.78 -17.72 20.42
N ALA A 9 -22.20 -18.77 21.00
CA ALA A 9 -21.29 -19.67 20.28
C ALA A 9 -22.00 -20.57 19.24
N LYS A 10 -23.26 -20.90 19.43
CA LYS A 10 -24.02 -21.84 18.55
C LYS A 10 -24.90 -21.16 17.49
N ASN A 11 -25.32 -19.91 17.69
CA ASN A 11 -26.24 -19.29 16.77
C ASN A 11 -25.52 -18.60 15.58
N LYS A 12 -25.85 -19.07 14.37
CA LYS A 12 -25.40 -18.50 13.10
C LYS A 12 -26.16 -17.23 12.67
N THR A 13 -27.13 -16.69 13.46
CA THR A 13 -28.15 -15.89 12.79
C THR A 13 -28.70 -14.71 13.60
N ILE A 14 -28.06 -14.09 14.57
CA ILE A 14 -28.91 -13.19 15.39
C ILE A 14 -28.32 -11.82 15.76
N MET A 15 -27.20 -11.34 15.33
CA MET A 15 -26.76 -10.04 15.87
C MET A 15 -26.52 -8.90 14.88
N THR A 16 -26.82 -9.03 13.62
CA THR A 16 -26.45 -8.04 12.59
C THR A 16 -27.49 -6.95 12.29
N THR A 17 -28.64 -6.94 12.94
CA THR A 17 -29.60 -5.85 12.74
C THR A 17 -30.30 -5.48 14.03
N THR A 18 -30.27 -4.19 14.38
CA THR A 18 -31.09 -3.56 15.42
C THR A 18 -32.60 -3.82 15.24
N GLU A 19 -33.01 -4.33 14.09
CA GLU A 19 -34.39 -4.69 13.73
C GLU A 19 -34.99 -5.77 14.64
N ASN A 20 -34.15 -6.66 15.19
CA ASN A 20 -34.59 -7.73 16.08
C ASN A 20 -34.60 -7.31 17.57
N ILE A 21 -34.24 -6.06 17.89
CA ILE A 21 -34.27 -5.55 19.26
C ILE A 21 -35.60 -4.87 19.53
N LYS A 22 -36.25 -5.29 20.63
CA LYS A 22 -37.46 -4.62 21.14
C LYS A 22 -37.18 -4.05 22.51
N PHE A 23 -37.58 -2.80 22.71
CA PHE A 23 -37.48 -2.11 24.00
C PHE A 23 -38.75 -2.37 24.80
N ILE A 24 -38.60 -2.85 26.02
CA ILE A 24 -39.71 -3.14 26.91
C ILE A 24 -39.45 -2.60 28.31
N LYS A 25 -40.55 -2.31 29.04
CA LYS A 25 -40.51 -2.16 30.49
C LYS A 25 -40.70 -3.51 31.15
N LEU A 26 -39.85 -3.80 32.13
CA LEU A 26 -39.97 -5.08 32.85
C LEU A 26 -41.24 -5.06 33.73
N PRO A 27 -41.97 -6.20 33.79
CA PRO A 27 -43.04 -6.32 34.75
C PRO A 27 -42.47 -6.33 36.17
N GLU A 28 -43.27 -5.83 37.14
CA GLU A 28 -42.90 -5.76 38.57
C GLU A 28 -42.53 -7.16 39.14
N SER A 29 -43.05 -8.20 38.52
CA SER A 29 -42.77 -9.58 38.90
C SER A 29 -41.40 -10.11 38.46
N PHE A 30 -40.70 -9.40 37.56
CA PHE A 30 -39.39 -9.81 37.07
C PHE A 30 -38.35 -9.70 38.19
N LYS A 31 -37.63 -10.77 38.43
CA LYS A 31 -36.53 -10.83 39.40
C LYS A 31 -35.31 -11.40 38.73
N ALA A 32 -34.17 -10.72 38.87
CA ALA A 32 -32.86 -11.24 38.48
C ALA A 32 -31.90 -11.01 39.64
N ASP A 33 -31.06 -11.99 39.91
CA ASP A 33 -29.93 -11.82 40.84
C ASP A 33 -28.73 -11.25 40.09
N LEU A 34 -28.48 -9.96 40.31
CA LEU A 34 -27.36 -9.20 39.73
C LEU A 34 -26.42 -8.66 40.83
N GLY A 35 -26.34 -9.36 41.96
CA GLY A 35 -25.54 -8.97 43.10
C GLY A 35 -26.00 -7.64 43.72
N SER A 36 -25.14 -6.65 43.77
CA SER A 36 -25.47 -5.32 44.32
C SER A 36 -26.18 -4.39 43.32
N PHE A 37 -26.35 -4.81 42.04
CA PHE A 37 -26.97 -3.98 41.01
C PHE A 37 -28.49 -4.00 41.12
N SER A 38 -29.10 -2.83 41.25
CA SER A 38 -30.57 -2.69 41.31
C SER A 38 -31.13 -2.37 39.92
N ILE A 39 -32.09 -3.17 39.49
CA ILE A 39 -32.79 -2.92 38.24
C ILE A 39 -33.75 -1.73 38.43
N ASP A 40 -33.63 -0.73 37.55
CA ASP A 40 -34.56 0.38 37.49
C ASP A 40 -35.80 -0.03 36.68
N PRO A 41 -36.98 -0.17 37.31
CA PRO A 41 -38.20 -0.60 36.63
C PRO A 41 -38.76 0.47 35.66
N SER A 42 -38.30 1.71 35.74
CA SER A 42 -38.67 2.77 34.81
C SER A 42 -37.92 2.74 33.48
N SER A 43 -36.74 2.14 33.46
CA SER A 43 -35.90 2.05 32.28
C SER A 43 -36.45 1.03 31.27
N GLU A 44 -36.45 1.42 30.00
CA GLU A 44 -36.71 0.48 28.90
C GLU A 44 -35.49 -0.36 28.63
N LEU A 45 -35.68 -1.67 28.57
CA LEU A 45 -34.59 -2.62 28.34
C LEU A 45 -34.70 -3.24 26.97
N PRO A 46 -33.57 -3.33 26.21
CA PRO A 46 -33.55 -3.99 24.92
C PRO A 46 -33.56 -5.52 25.11
N ILE A 47 -34.45 -6.19 24.38
CA ILE A 47 -34.49 -7.65 24.30
C ILE A 47 -34.19 -8.06 22.88
N LEU A 48 -33.22 -8.98 22.72
CA LEU A 48 -32.93 -9.58 21.46
C LEU A 48 -33.90 -10.74 21.19
N LEU A 49 -34.71 -10.59 20.16
CA LEU A 49 -35.64 -11.64 19.71
C LEU A 49 -34.99 -12.59 18.71
N GLY A 50 -35.54 -13.81 18.62
CA GLY A 50 -35.16 -14.75 17.57
C GLY A 50 -35.59 -14.25 16.18
N LYS A 51 -34.88 -14.65 15.14
CA LYS A 51 -35.15 -14.27 13.75
C LYS A 51 -36.61 -14.51 13.37
N GLY A 52 -37.25 -13.47 12.82
CA GLY A 52 -38.64 -13.52 12.35
C GLY A 52 -39.70 -13.39 13.45
N LYS A 53 -39.29 -13.00 14.66
CA LYS A 53 -40.23 -12.68 15.76
C LYS A 53 -40.42 -11.18 15.89
N ASP A 54 -41.69 -10.75 15.84
CA ASP A 54 -42.08 -9.33 15.98
C ASP A 54 -42.61 -8.97 17.37
N LYS A 55 -42.91 -9.96 18.19
CA LYS A 55 -43.51 -9.74 19.54
C LYS A 55 -42.72 -10.49 20.60
N VAL A 56 -42.59 -9.84 21.75
CA VAL A 56 -42.01 -10.41 22.97
C VAL A 56 -43.03 -11.29 23.65
N GLU A 57 -42.68 -12.55 23.95
CA GLU A 57 -43.49 -13.50 24.73
C GLU A 57 -42.84 -13.67 26.12
N ASP A 58 -43.60 -14.15 27.13
CA ASP A 58 -43.08 -14.34 28.50
C ASP A 58 -41.82 -15.21 28.56
N LYS A 59 -41.69 -16.18 27.66
CA LYS A 59 -40.50 -17.03 27.55
C LYS A 59 -39.25 -16.35 27.00
N ASP A 60 -39.43 -15.18 26.37
CA ASP A 60 -38.33 -14.36 25.84
C ASP A 60 -37.78 -13.42 26.93
N LEU A 61 -38.52 -13.22 28.05
CA LEU A 61 -38.13 -12.39 29.18
C LEU A 61 -37.10 -13.11 30.06
N THR A 62 -35.87 -13.25 29.55
CA THR A 62 -34.76 -13.83 30.29
C THR A 62 -33.60 -12.86 30.39
N VAL A 63 -32.81 -12.98 31.46
CA VAL A 63 -31.60 -12.13 31.65
C VAL A 63 -30.68 -12.25 30.44
N GLU A 64 -30.56 -13.45 29.89
CA GLU A 64 -29.70 -13.69 28.71
C GLU A 64 -30.17 -12.91 27.47
N ASN A 65 -31.47 -12.84 27.20
CA ASN A 65 -32.00 -12.10 26.06
C ASN A 65 -31.89 -10.59 26.25
N ILE A 66 -32.05 -10.12 27.48
CA ILE A 66 -31.89 -8.72 27.87
C ILE A 66 -30.40 -8.32 27.72
N VAL A 67 -29.48 -9.10 28.29
CA VAL A 67 -28.04 -8.85 28.16
C VAL A 67 -27.58 -8.90 26.71
N ALA A 68 -28.08 -9.84 25.91
CA ALA A 68 -27.79 -9.89 24.48
C ALA A 68 -28.29 -8.63 23.74
N GLY A 69 -29.49 -8.16 24.03
CA GLY A 69 -30.00 -6.89 23.49
C GLY A 69 -29.16 -5.69 23.92
N MET A 70 -28.75 -5.63 25.19
CA MET A 70 -27.85 -4.57 25.69
C MET A 70 -26.48 -4.59 25.02
N ILE A 71 -25.90 -5.75 24.80
CA ILE A 71 -24.62 -5.92 24.10
C ILE A 71 -24.73 -5.33 22.69
N SER A 72 -25.79 -5.62 21.96
CA SER A 72 -26.02 -5.08 20.62
C SER A 72 -26.20 -3.54 20.63
N VAL A 73 -26.97 -3.00 21.59
CA VAL A 73 -27.09 -1.55 21.72
C VAL A 73 -25.76 -0.89 22.10
N ILE A 74 -25.00 -1.48 23.02
CA ILE A 74 -23.68 -0.99 23.42
C ILE A 74 -22.70 -0.98 22.22
N ALA A 75 -22.81 -1.97 21.34
CA ALA A 75 -21.95 -2.05 20.16
C ALA A 75 -22.27 -0.90 19.16
N HIS A 76 -23.54 -0.61 18.90
CA HIS A 76 -23.96 0.17 17.74
C HIS A 76 -24.60 1.55 18.04
N ASP A 77 -25.03 1.80 19.27
CA ASP A 77 -25.77 3.02 19.64
C ASP A 77 -25.15 3.69 20.89
N LYS A 78 -24.04 4.41 20.68
CA LYS A 78 -23.34 5.15 21.76
C LYS A 78 -24.17 6.27 22.33
N ASP A 79 -25.11 6.81 21.54
CA ASP A 79 -25.91 7.97 21.89
C ASP A 79 -27.23 7.58 22.61
N ASN A 80 -27.43 6.30 22.85
CA ASN A 80 -28.57 5.78 23.57
C ASN A 80 -28.64 6.41 24.97
N PRO A 81 -29.79 7.00 25.37
CA PRO A 81 -29.92 7.67 26.67
C PRO A 81 -29.69 6.74 27.88
N ASN A 82 -29.89 5.44 27.69
CA ASN A 82 -29.64 4.41 28.70
C ASN A 82 -28.26 3.71 28.55
N PHE A 83 -27.39 4.19 27.71
CA PHE A 83 -26.11 3.54 27.41
C PHE A 83 -25.30 3.20 28.67
N SER A 84 -25.11 4.18 29.55
CA SER A 84 -24.38 3.98 30.83
C SER A 84 -25.04 2.95 31.75
N TYR A 85 -26.37 2.94 31.78
CA TYR A 85 -27.15 1.98 32.55
C TYR A 85 -26.99 0.56 31.98
N TYR A 86 -27.04 0.39 30.67
CA TYR A 86 -26.82 -0.91 30.02
C TYR A 86 -25.43 -1.44 30.25
N LYS A 87 -24.41 -0.59 30.20
CA LYS A 87 -23.05 -0.99 30.55
C LYS A 87 -22.95 -1.51 31.99
N ALA A 88 -23.51 -0.78 32.96
CA ALA A 88 -23.49 -1.19 34.34
C ALA A 88 -24.26 -2.51 34.56
N PHE A 89 -25.37 -2.69 33.90
CA PHE A 89 -26.17 -3.94 33.93
C PHE A 89 -25.35 -5.14 33.39
N VAL A 90 -24.79 -4.99 32.19
CA VAL A 90 -24.00 -6.04 31.56
C VAL A 90 -22.80 -6.44 32.42
N LEU A 91 -22.06 -5.47 32.95
CA LEU A 91 -20.92 -5.72 33.83
C LEU A 91 -21.34 -6.39 35.16
N ALA A 92 -22.51 -6.03 35.72
CA ALA A 92 -23.04 -6.66 36.95
C ALA A 92 -23.56 -8.08 36.70
N SER A 93 -23.95 -8.41 35.48
CA SER A 93 -24.52 -9.72 35.14
C SER A 93 -23.52 -10.87 35.23
N ASP A 94 -22.23 -10.59 34.94
CA ASP A 94 -21.14 -11.56 35.04
C ASP A 94 -19.80 -10.85 35.21
N PRO A 95 -19.04 -11.07 36.29
CA PRO A 95 -17.73 -10.44 36.50
C PRO A 95 -16.71 -10.65 35.39
N ASN A 96 -16.84 -11.74 34.64
CA ASN A 96 -15.92 -12.12 33.54
C ASN A 96 -16.54 -11.87 32.16
N ILE A 97 -17.61 -11.03 32.08
CA ILE A 97 -18.36 -10.84 30.83
C ILE A 97 -17.47 -10.34 29.68
N VAL A 98 -16.59 -9.39 29.96
CA VAL A 98 -15.70 -8.76 28.97
C VAL A 98 -14.74 -9.79 28.38
N GLU A 99 -14.10 -10.60 29.23
CA GLU A 99 -13.19 -11.67 28.79
C GLU A 99 -13.94 -12.72 27.92
N LYS A 100 -15.13 -13.12 28.37
CA LYS A 100 -15.96 -14.09 27.65
C LYS A 100 -16.42 -13.55 26.29
N LEU A 101 -16.80 -12.26 26.22
CA LEU A 101 -17.16 -11.62 24.95
C LEU A 101 -15.97 -11.54 23.99
N ASN A 102 -14.79 -11.20 24.51
CA ASN A 102 -13.58 -11.15 23.71
C ASN A 102 -13.20 -12.53 23.16
N GLN A 103 -13.25 -13.59 24.01
CA GLN A 103 -13.02 -14.96 23.56
C GLN A 103 -14.05 -15.42 22.52
N ALA A 104 -15.32 -15.02 22.70
CA ALA A 104 -16.37 -15.32 21.73
C ALA A 104 -16.15 -14.59 20.41
N ALA A 105 -15.70 -13.32 20.43
CA ALA A 105 -15.36 -12.55 19.24
C ALA A 105 -14.25 -13.23 18.42
N ILE A 106 -13.14 -13.59 19.09
CA ILE A 106 -12.03 -14.33 18.46
C ILE A 106 -12.51 -15.66 17.85
N ALA A 107 -13.35 -16.41 18.58
CA ALA A 107 -13.89 -17.65 18.05
C ALA A 107 -14.82 -17.47 16.85
N LYS A 108 -15.51 -16.32 16.74
CA LYS A 108 -16.33 -15.94 15.58
C LYS A 108 -15.48 -15.53 14.38
N GLU A 109 -14.45 -14.72 14.61
CA GLU A 109 -13.47 -14.35 13.62
C GLU A 109 -12.81 -15.59 12.97
N GLN A 110 -12.33 -16.54 13.78
CA GLN A 110 -11.75 -17.79 13.30
C GLN A 110 -12.71 -18.63 12.43
N ARG A 111 -14.03 -18.47 12.64
CA ARG A 111 -15.07 -19.11 11.83
C ARG A 111 -15.53 -18.28 10.64
N LYS A 112 -14.87 -17.11 10.41
CA LYS A 112 -15.25 -16.14 9.37
C LYS A 112 -16.70 -15.61 9.54
N GLU A 113 -17.19 -15.56 10.78
CA GLU A 113 -18.47 -14.95 11.14
C GLU A 113 -18.21 -13.48 11.53
N PHE A 114 -17.69 -12.66 10.58
CA PHE A 114 -17.07 -11.38 10.84
C PHE A 114 -18.01 -10.31 11.39
N GLU A 115 -19.23 -10.22 10.86
CA GLU A 115 -20.24 -9.26 11.38
C GLU A 115 -20.51 -9.49 12.86
N PHE A 116 -20.49 -10.75 13.26
CA PHE A 116 -20.69 -11.15 14.64
C PHE A 116 -19.47 -10.84 15.51
N ALA A 117 -18.28 -11.09 14.97
CA ALA A 117 -17.02 -10.76 15.62
C ALA A 117 -16.92 -9.24 15.84
N GLU A 118 -17.23 -8.44 14.82
CA GLU A 118 -17.25 -6.98 14.89
C GLU A 118 -18.16 -6.47 16.01
N GLU A 119 -19.39 -6.97 16.08
CA GLU A 119 -20.34 -6.57 17.12
C GLU A 119 -19.82 -6.86 18.52
N LEU A 120 -19.24 -8.05 18.72
CA LEU A 120 -18.69 -8.43 20.02
C LEU A 120 -17.44 -7.61 20.38
N PHE A 121 -16.53 -7.37 19.43
CA PHE A 121 -15.36 -6.51 19.68
C PHE A 121 -15.76 -5.07 19.95
N LEU A 122 -16.73 -4.50 19.22
CA LEU A 122 -17.30 -3.18 19.50
C LEU A 122 -17.90 -3.10 20.89
N ALA A 123 -18.67 -4.12 21.28
CA ALA A 123 -19.23 -4.19 22.64
C ALA A 123 -18.13 -4.24 23.70
N VAL A 124 -17.08 -5.05 23.52
CA VAL A 124 -15.91 -5.11 24.41
C VAL A 124 -15.23 -3.76 24.50
N TYR A 125 -14.98 -3.12 23.37
CA TYR A 125 -14.33 -1.80 23.28
C TYR A 125 -15.13 -0.72 24.02
N HIS A 126 -16.46 -0.77 23.94
CA HIS A 126 -17.33 0.19 24.64
C HIS A 126 -17.56 -0.16 26.11
N LEU A 127 -17.60 -1.45 26.48
CA LEU A 127 -17.75 -1.89 27.88
C LEU A 127 -16.53 -1.55 28.73
N LEU A 128 -15.35 -1.89 28.23
CA LEU A 128 -14.09 -1.68 28.92
C LEU A 128 -13.04 -1.12 27.92
N PRO A 129 -13.06 0.20 27.70
CA PRO A 129 -12.09 0.83 26.80
C PRO A 129 -10.67 0.62 27.32
N GLN A 130 -9.86 -0.09 26.56
CA GLN A 130 -8.45 -0.37 26.82
C GLN A 130 -7.71 -0.48 25.49
N SER A 131 -6.40 -0.23 25.48
CA SER A 131 -5.55 -0.35 24.30
C SER A 131 -5.72 -1.71 23.61
N ALA A 132 -5.69 -2.80 24.39
CA ALA A 132 -5.90 -4.16 23.88
C ALA A 132 -7.25 -4.35 23.15
N SER A 133 -8.35 -3.73 23.64
CA SER A 133 -9.64 -3.84 22.98
C SER A 133 -9.71 -3.02 21.70
N CYS A 134 -9.00 -1.90 21.64
CA CYS A 134 -8.79 -1.10 20.43
C CYS A 134 -8.04 -1.90 19.36
N ILE A 135 -6.93 -2.52 19.74
CA ILE A 135 -6.08 -3.31 18.84
C ILE A 135 -6.83 -4.52 18.29
N ASN A 136 -7.55 -5.27 19.13
CA ASN A 136 -8.35 -6.41 18.65
C ASN A 136 -9.36 -6.00 17.58
N LEU A 137 -10.01 -4.84 17.75
CA LEU A 137 -10.96 -4.32 16.75
C LEU A 137 -10.24 -3.87 15.47
N ALA A 138 -9.11 -3.17 15.58
CA ALA A 138 -8.31 -2.77 14.44
C ALA A 138 -7.76 -3.99 13.66
N THR A 139 -7.32 -5.02 14.36
CA THR A 139 -6.86 -6.28 13.77
C THR A 139 -7.96 -6.97 12.96
N LEU A 140 -9.19 -7.03 13.48
CA LEU A 140 -10.33 -7.55 12.72
C LEU A 140 -10.54 -6.75 11.42
N TYR A 141 -10.49 -5.42 11.49
CA TYR A 141 -10.66 -4.58 10.30
C TYR A 141 -9.51 -4.75 9.30
N SER A 142 -8.27 -4.93 9.77
CA SER A 142 -7.12 -5.25 8.92
C SER A 142 -7.32 -6.59 8.20
N TYR A 143 -7.81 -7.60 8.91
CA TYR A 143 -8.14 -8.90 8.30
C TYR A 143 -9.22 -8.76 7.22
N LEU A 144 -10.28 -7.98 7.48
CA LEU A 144 -11.35 -7.72 6.53
C LEU A 144 -10.88 -6.96 5.29
N ALA A 145 -9.94 -6.02 5.45
CA ALA A 145 -9.31 -5.34 4.32
C ALA A 145 -8.53 -6.32 3.42
N VAL A 146 -7.73 -7.20 4.02
CA VAL A 146 -6.99 -8.24 3.28
C VAL A 146 -7.94 -9.21 2.59
N GLU A 147 -9.03 -9.62 3.26
CA GLU A 147 -10.02 -10.52 2.67
C GLU A 147 -10.77 -9.88 1.49
N ALA A 148 -11.16 -8.59 1.61
CA ALA A 148 -11.78 -7.83 0.52
C ALA A 148 -10.86 -7.77 -0.69
N ARG A 149 -9.57 -7.38 -0.50
CA ARG A 149 -8.56 -7.36 -1.56
C ARG A 149 -8.38 -8.73 -2.23
N SER A 150 -8.36 -9.80 -1.46
CA SER A 150 -8.23 -11.16 -2.00
C SER A 150 -9.39 -11.60 -2.88
N LYS A 151 -10.54 -10.93 -2.77
CA LYS A 151 -11.76 -11.18 -3.54
C LYS A 151 -12.00 -10.14 -4.65
N ASP A 152 -11.05 -9.25 -4.87
CA ASP A 152 -11.17 -8.11 -5.79
C ASP A 152 -12.34 -7.16 -5.41
N GLU A 153 -12.60 -7.03 -4.10
CA GLU A 153 -13.59 -6.11 -3.51
C GLU A 153 -12.89 -4.86 -2.96
N ASP A 154 -13.60 -3.75 -2.83
CA ASP A 154 -13.06 -2.50 -2.28
C ASP A 154 -12.67 -2.65 -0.80
N ASP A 155 -11.39 -2.55 -0.51
CA ASP A 155 -10.80 -2.64 0.84
C ASP A 155 -10.75 -1.28 1.57
N LYS A 156 -10.91 -0.15 0.87
CA LYS A 156 -10.81 1.22 1.43
C LYS A 156 -11.70 1.47 2.65
N PRO A 157 -12.95 0.99 2.71
CA PRO A 157 -13.79 1.17 3.90
C PRO A 157 -13.18 0.53 5.14
N TRP A 158 -12.55 -0.62 5.00
CA TRP A 158 -11.91 -1.35 6.10
C TRP A 158 -10.62 -0.68 6.53
N ILE A 159 -9.77 -0.27 5.58
CA ILE A 159 -8.57 0.52 5.84
C ILE A 159 -8.91 1.79 6.63
N LYS A 160 -9.97 2.50 6.24
CA LYS A 160 -10.45 3.67 6.98
C LYS A 160 -10.86 3.32 8.41
N LYS A 161 -11.52 2.18 8.62
CA LYS A 161 -11.92 1.71 9.96
C LYS A 161 -10.70 1.37 10.81
N VAL A 162 -9.66 0.71 10.27
CA VAL A 162 -8.40 0.45 10.99
C VAL A 162 -7.85 1.75 11.52
N ARG A 163 -7.56 2.69 10.62
CA ARG A 163 -6.97 4.00 10.97
C ARG A 163 -7.81 4.75 11.99
N SER A 164 -9.12 4.87 11.78
CA SER A 164 -9.99 5.59 12.69
C SER A 164 -10.09 4.95 14.07
N THR A 165 -10.02 3.63 14.17
CA THR A 165 -10.04 2.91 15.45
C THR A 165 -8.75 3.15 16.23
N LEU A 166 -7.60 3.07 15.58
CA LEU A 166 -6.31 3.30 16.24
C LEU A 166 -6.16 4.77 16.67
N LEU A 167 -6.62 5.72 15.85
CA LEU A 167 -6.62 7.16 16.20
C LEU A 167 -7.55 7.47 17.36
N ASP A 168 -8.78 6.90 17.41
CA ASP A 168 -9.68 6.98 18.58
C ASP A 168 -9.00 6.40 19.83
N GLY A 169 -8.16 5.36 19.64
CA GLY A 169 -7.34 4.79 20.72
C GLY A 169 -6.33 5.81 21.27
N ILE A 170 -5.58 6.49 20.42
CA ILE A 170 -4.64 7.54 20.86
C ILE A 170 -5.39 8.70 21.53
N GLU A 171 -6.51 9.12 21.01
CA GLU A 171 -7.32 10.20 21.63
C GLU A 171 -7.76 9.82 23.06
N ARG A 172 -8.11 8.55 23.30
CA ARG A 172 -8.62 8.06 24.59
C ARG A 172 -7.56 7.70 25.60
N PHE A 173 -6.47 7.10 25.14
CA PHE A 173 -5.45 6.48 26.03
C PHE A 173 -4.15 7.26 26.03
N GLY A 174 -3.99 8.27 25.15
CA GLY A 174 -2.75 9.04 25.01
C GLY A 174 -1.66 8.25 24.28
N GLU A 175 -0.42 8.51 24.63
CA GLU A 175 0.77 7.89 24.05
C GLU A 175 0.94 6.43 24.54
N ASP A 176 0.02 5.57 24.14
CA ASP A 176 0.07 4.14 24.49
C ASP A 176 0.99 3.40 23.53
N GLU A 177 2.01 2.70 24.05
CA GLU A 177 3.04 2.02 23.25
C GLU A 177 2.46 0.98 22.28
N MET A 178 1.42 0.25 22.70
CA MET A 178 0.83 -0.79 21.86
C MET A 178 0.12 -0.18 20.66
N ILE A 179 -0.64 0.90 20.87
CA ILE A 179 -1.38 1.57 19.77
C ILE A 179 -0.42 2.28 18.83
N LEU A 180 0.62 2.94 19.36
CA LEU A 180 1.65 3.59 18.54
C LEU A 180 2.40 2.58 17.67
N SER A 181 2.74 1.40 18.23
CA SER A 181 3.35 0.32 17.47
C SER A 181 2.46 -0.19 16.33
N GLU A 182 1.14 -0.30 16.58
CA GLU A 182 0.18 -0.72 15.54
C GLU A 182 -0.01 0.36 14.46
N LEU A 183 -0.07 1.65 14.84
CA LEU A 183 -0.13 2.77 13.88
C LEU A 183 1.13 2.81 13.02
N PHE A 184 2.30 2.71 13.63
CA PHE A 184 3.56 2.61 12.90
C PHE A 184 3.52 1.50 11.84
N SER A 185 3.19 0.28 12.28
CA SER A 185 3.14 -0.88 11.38
C SER A 185 2.11 -0.73 10.27
N PHE A 186 0.94 -0.18 10.61
CA PHE A 186 -0.15 0.05 9.67
C PHE A 186 0.23 1.09 8.61
N GLU A 187 0.76 2.26 9.01
CA GLU A 187 1.13 3.31 8.07
C GLU A 187 2.34 2.90 7.21
N ALA A 188 3.32 2.18 7.79
CA ALA A 188 4.43 1.61 7.02
C ALA A 188 3.95 0.60 5.98
N TYR A 189 3.01 -0.29 6.34
CA TYR A 189 2.41 -1.24 5.39
C TYR A 189 1.60 -0.55 4.28
N MET A 190 0.97 0.59 4.60
CA MET A 190 0.21 1.39 3.63
C MET A 190 1.10 2.28 2.74
N GLY A 191 2.42 2.31 2.97
CA GLY A 191 3.35 3.17 2.24
C GLY A 191 3.32 4.63 2.67
N ASN A 192 2.63 4.98 3.76
CA ASN A 192 2.57 6.36 4.29
C ASN A 192 3.78 6.58 5.20
N LEU A 193 4.96 6.74 4.57
CA LEU A 193 6.25 6.71 5.27
C LEU A 193 6.43 7.85 6.27
N GLU A 194 5.90 9.05 5.99
CA GLU A 194 5.95 10.20 6.90
C GLU A 194 5.14 9.96 8.17
N GLU A 195 3.92 9.47 8.03
CA GLU A 195 3.05 9.12 9.15
C GLU A 195 3.64 7.95 9.93
N ALA A 196 4.19 6.94 9.23
CA ALA A 196 4.88 5.83 9.88
C ALA A 196 6.07 6.34 10.70
N LYS A 197 6.89 7.24 10.14
CA LYS A 197 8.01 7.86 10.85
C LYS A 197 7.53 8.60 12.11
N GLU A 198 6.48 9.44 12.00
CA GLU A 198 5.92 10.15 13.14
C GLU A 198 5.50 9.20 14.28
N TYR A 199 4.73 8.15 13.94
CA TYR A 199 4.30 7.19 14.96
C TYR A 199 5.45 6.34 15.50
N GLY A 200 6.44 6.01 14.66
CA GLY A 200 7.65 5.30 15.09
C GLY A 200 8.47 6.10 16.08
N GLU A 201 8.69 7.40 15.84
CA GLU A 201 9.39 8.30 16.78
C GLU A 201 8.65 8.36 18.13
N ARG A 202 7.35 8.60 18.12
CA ARG A 202 6.50 8.63 19.31
C ARG A 202 6.53 7.30 20.07
N TYR A 203 6.49 6.17 19.37
CA TYR A 203 6.62 4.85 19.96
C TYR A 203 7.99 4.69 20.68
N LEU A 204 9.09 5.06 20.00
CA LEU A 204 10.43 4.91 20.55
C LEU A 204 10.67 5.76 21.81
N GLU A 205 9.93 6.89 21.97
CA GLU A 205 9.98 7.73 23.16
C GLU A 205 9.34 7.08 24.39
N VAL A 206 8.25 6.32 24.22
CA VAL A 206 7.47 5.77 25.33
C VAL A 206 7.72 4.29 25.60
N ALA A 207 8.16 3.52 24.60
CA ALA A 207 8.32 2.08 24.70
C ALA A 207 9.50 1.70 25.60
N GLU A 208 9.31 0.67 26.43
CA GLU A 208 10.39 0.03 27.16
C GLU A 208 11.30 -0.79 26.23
N GLU A 209 12.53 -1.09 26.66
CA GLU A 209 13.45 -1.90 25.86
C GLU A 209 12.89 -3.31 25.66
N SER A 210 12.74 -3.71 24.40
CA SER A 210 12.11 -4.96 23.97
C SER A 210 12.54 -5.31 22.54
N GLU A 211 12.36 -6.56 22.15
CA GLU A 211 12.58 -7.03 20.76
C GLU A 211 11.77 -6.17 19.77
N ARG A 212 10.52 -5.85 20.10
CA ARG A 212 9.67 -4.99 19.27
C ARG A 212 10.24 -3.60 19.08
N LYS A 213 10.84 -3.03 20.11
CA LYS A 213 11.51 -1.71 20.01
C LYS A 213 12.69 -1.76 19.05
N ASP A 214 13.44 -2.85 19.05
CA ASP A 214 14.58 -3.03 18.16
C ASP A 214 14.14 -3.23 16.70
N GLU A 215 13.06 -3.99 16.47
CA GLU A 215 12.41 -4.09 15.15
C GLU A 215 11.98 -2.71 14.62
N VAL A 216 11.30 -1.90 15.45
CA VAL A 216 10.88 -0.56 15.06
C VAL A 216 12.10 0.33 14.78
N LYS A 217 13.17 0.27 15.60
CA LYS A 217 14.41 1.02 15.33
C LYS A 217 15.04 0.64 13.98
N LYS A 218 15.01 -0.66 13.61
CA LYS A 218 15.50 -1.13 12.32
C LYS A 218 14.62 -0.61 11.19
N ALA A 219 13.31 -0.80 11.28
CA ALA A 219 12.36 -0.33 10.27
C ALA A 219 12.39 1.20 10.10
N MET A 220 12.61 1.97 11.17
CA MET A 220 12.77 3.43 11.11
C MET A 220 13.98 3.85 10.27
N LYS A 221 15.11 3.14 10.39
CA LYS A 221 16.28 3.43 9.53
C LYS A 221 15.97 3.19 8.05
N GLU A 222 15.21 2.15 7.74
CA GLU A 222 14.77 1.85 6.38
C GLU A 222 13.81 2.93 5.85
N ILE A 223 12.88 3.40 6.69
CA ILE A 223 11.98 4.51 6.36
C ILE A 223 12.77 5.79 6.12
N ASP A 224 13.70 6.16 7.02
CA ASP A 224 14.55 7.34 6.85
C ASP A 224 15.33 7.27 5.54
N PHE A 225 15.93 6.10 5.26
CA PHE A 225 16.67 5.88 4.02
C PHE A 225 15.77 6.05 2.78
N LYS A 226 14.54 5.51 2.80
CA LYS A 226 13.58 5.67 1.69
C LYS A 226 13.16 7.14 1.51
N LEU A 227 12.86 7.83 2.60
CA LEU A 227 12.47 9.25 2.55
C LEU A 227 13.61 10.14 2.04
N ASP A 228 14.84 9.94 2.54
CA ASP A 228 16.01 10.70 2.10
C ASP A 228 16.30 10.48 0.60
N ASN A 229 16.20 9.25 0.12
CA ASN A 229 16.40 8.92 -1.30
C ASN A 229 15.31 9.51 -2.19
N ARG A 230 14.05 9.43 -1.76
CA ARG A 230 12.93 10.05 -2.47
C ARG A 230 13.14 11.55 -2.60
N ASP A 231 13.48 12.24 -1.50
CA ASP A 231 13.66 13.68 -1.48
C ASP A 231 14.85 14.10 -2.36
N ALA A 232 15.94 13.32 -2.36
CA ALA A 232 17.08 13.55 -3.24
C ALA A 232 16.69 13.44 -4.74
N ILE A 233 15.87 12.46 -5.10
CA ILE A 233 15.37 12.30 -6.47
C ILE A 233 14.46 13.45 -6.88
N TYR A 234 13.56 13.91 -6.01
CA TYR A 234 12.70 15.07 -6.29
C TYR A 234 13.53 16.36 -6.42
N GLU A 235 14.49 16.59 -5.53
CA GLU A 235 15.37 17.77 -5.60
C GLU A 235 16.19 17.76 -6.89
N ALA A 236 16.75 16.63 -7.28
CA ALA A 236 17.51 16.50 -8.54
C ALA A 236 16.62 16.77 -9.75
N TYR A 237 15.40 16.24 -9.77
CA TYR A 237 14.42 16.49 -10.83
C TYR A 237 14.09 17.99 -10.95
N ASP A 238 13.83 18.65 -9.83
CA ASP A 238 13.53 20.09 -9.82
C ASP A 238 14.68 20.91 -10.42
N PHE A 239 15.92 20.61 -10.05
CA PHE A 239 17.08 21.28 -10.65
C PHE A 239 17.20 21.03 -12.16
N ILE A 240 16.91 19.81 -12.62
CA ILE A 240 16.93 19.47 -14.05
C ILE A 240 15.87 20.30 -14.80
N THR A 241 14.64 20.32 -14.28
CA THR A 241 13.52 21.06 -14.91
C THR A 241 13.75 22.57 -14.94
N LEU A 242 14.45 23.11 -13.94
CA LEU A 242 14.88 24.52 -13.90
C LEU A 242 16.07 24.81 -14.83
N GLY A 243 16.63 23.82 -15.52
CA GLY A 243 17.79 23.97 -16.38
C GLY A 243 19.10 24.16 -15.62
N GLU A 244 19.20 23.67 -14.40
CA GLU A 244 20.35 23.72 -13.50
C GLU A 244 21.03 22.34 -13.30
N PRO A 245 21.45 21.63 -14.38
CA PRO A 245 21.96 20.27 -14.28
C PRO A 245 23.20 20.13 -13.40
N ASP A 246 24.02 21.16 -13.27
CA ASP A 246 25.22 21.16 -12.42
C ASP A 246 24.89 21.08 -10.93
N LYS A 247 23.67 21.43 -10.50
CA LYS A 247 23.19 21.25 -9.13
C LYS A 247 22.61 19.85 -8.94
N ALA A 248 21.92 19.32 -9.95
CA ALA A 248 21.32 17.99 -9.91
C ALA A 248 22.38 16.87 -9.85
N LEU A 249 23.44 16.97 -10.66
CA LEU A 249 24.43 15.91 -10.83
C LEU A 249 25.08 15.41 -9.52
N PRO A 250 25.55 16.30 -8.60
CA PRO A 250 26.11 15.83 -7.33
C PRO A 250 25.11 15.05 -6.45
N ILE A 251 23.84 15.44 -6.48
CA ILE A 251 22.76 14.77 -5.73
C ILE A 251 22.55 13.37 -6.31
N ILE A 252 22.43 13.28 -7.64
CA ILE A 252 22.25 12.01 -8.35
C ILE A 252 23.46 11.10 -8.18
N ASP A 253 24.68 11.65 -8.23
CA ASP A 253 25.90 10.85 -8.05
C ASP A 253 25.97 10.25 -6.63
N LYS A 254 25.58 11.02 -5.60
CA LYS A 254 25.45 10.51 -4.25
C LYS A 254 24.39 9.40 -4.19
N PHE A 255 23.18 9.64 -4.71
CA PHE A 255 22.12 8.66 -4.78
C PHE A 255 22.58 7.36 -5.44
N LEU A 256 23.21 7.42 -6.62
CA LEU A 256 23.68 6.24 -7.35
C LEU A 256 24.84 5.52 -6.67
N SER A 257 25.64 6.20 -5.84
CA SER A 257 26.68 5.56 -5.04
C SER A 257 26.12 4.65 -3.95
N GLU A 258 24.94 4.99 -3.44
CA GLU A 258 24.19 4.27 -2.41
C GLU A 258 23.23 3.25 -3.06
N ASN A 259 22.74 3.55 -4.27
CA ASN A 259 21.69 2.79 -4.96
C ASN A 259 22.09 2.45 -6.43
N PRO A 260 23.13 1.64 -6.67
CA PRO A 260 23.67 1.41 -8.02
C PRO A 260 22.76 0.57 -8.93
N SER A 261 21.74 -0.09 -8.40
CA SER A 261 20.78 -0.90 -9.17
C SER A 261 19.50 -0.17 -9.56
N ILE A 262 19.31 1.08 -9.13
CA ILE A 262 18.10 1.86 -9.42
C ILE A 262 18.25 2.59 -10.75
N TRP A 263 17.53 2.13 -11.79
CA TRP A 263 17.62 2.67 -13.15
C TRP A 263 17.18 4.16 -13.24
N ASN A 264 16.28 4.60 -12.39
CA ASN A 264 15.76 5.97 -12.35
C ASN A 264 16.86 7.01 -12.07
N GLY A 265 17.81 6.67 -11.20
CA GLY A 265 18.99 7.52 -10.96
C GLY A 265 19.83 7.70 -12.21
N TYR A 266 20.05 6.63 -12.98
CA TYR A 266 20.76 6.73 -14.26
C TYR A 266 19.98 7.53 -15.30
N PHE A 267 18.66 7.39 -15.34
CA PHE A 267 17.81 8.17 -16.23
C PHE A 267 17.93 9.67 -15.94
N LEU A 268 17.76 10.07 -14.67
CA LEU A 268 17.94 11.48 -14.26
C LEU A 268 19.36 12.00 -14.55
N LYS A 269 20.38 11.18 -14.30
CA LYS A 269 21.77 11.51 -14.64
C LYS A 269 21.93 11.76 -16.13
N GLY A 270 21.43 10.86 -16.95
CA GLY A 270 21.44 10.96 -18.40
C GLY A 270 20.72 12.25 -18.87
N TRP A 271 19.56 12.55 -18.31
CA TRP A 271 18.80 13.74 -18.65
C TRP A 271 19.53 15.03 -18.25
N ALA A 272 20.09 15.11 -17.05
CA ALA A 272 20.92 16.25 -16.62
C ALA A 272 22.14 16.45 -17.54
N LEU A 273 22.84 15.37 -17.89
CA LEU A 273 23.99 15.42 -18.80
C LEU A 273 23.57 15.85 -20.21
N ARG A 274 22.43 15.41 -20.72
CA ARG A 274 21.88 15.82 -22.01
C ARG A 274 21.58 17.33 -22.04
N ILE A 275 20.97 17.86 -20.98
CA ILE A 275 20.74 19.32 -20.87
C ILE A 275 22.07 20.08 -20.84
N ARG A 276 23.09 19.54 -20.17
CA ARG A 276 24.45 20.09 -20.16
C ARG A 276 25.18 19.91 -21.49
N LYS A 277 24.61 19.14 -22.44
CA LYS A 277 25.15 18.79 -23.75
C LYS A 277 26.32 17.79 -23.71
N ASP A 278 26.48 17.08 -22.65
CA ASP A 278 27.46 15.98 -22.51
C ASP A 278 26.86 14.68 -23.06
N TYR A 279 26.55 14.68 -24.35
CA TYR A 279 25.74 13.65 -25.01
C TYR A 279 26.35 12.23 -24.95
N LYS A 280 27.69 12.11 -24.88
CA LYS A 280 28.34 10.80 -24.76
C LYS A 280 28.07 10.16 -23.41
N GLU A 281 28.28 10.93 -22.36
CA GLU A 281 28.04 10.50 -20.97
C GLU A 281 26.54 10.26 -20.72
N ALA A 282 25.68 11.12 -21.29
CA ALA A 282 24.23 10.95 -21.22
C ALA A 282 23.78 9.62 -21.84
N ARG A 283 24.27 9.31 -23.05
CA ARG A 283 24.02 8.03 -23.71
C ARG A 283 24.44 6.83 -22.85
N GLU A 284 25.62 6.88 -22.24
CA GLU A 284 26.08 5.80 -21.35
C GLU A 284 25.12 5.57 -20.17
N CYS A 285 24.56 6.64 -19.61
CA CYS A 285 23.57 6.58 -18.55
C CYS A 285 22.26 5.92 -19.03
N PHE A 286 21.72 6.34 -20.19
CA PHE A 286 20.52 5.71 -20.75
C PHE A 286 20.75 4.24 -21.17
N LEU A 287 21.95 3.89 -21.65
CA LEU A 287 22.31 2.49 -21.88
C LEU A 287 22.46 1.70 -20.58
N ALA A 288 22.81 2.35 -19.46
CA ALA A 288 22.79 1.70 -18.15
C ALA A 288 21.36 1.41 -17.69
N CYS A 289 20.41 2.30 -17.95
CA CYS A 289 18.98 2.03 -17.69
C CYS A 289 18.53 0.72 -18.37
N LEU A 290 18.83 0.55 -19.67
CA LEU A 290 18.44 -0.64 -20.44
C LEU A 290 19.09 -1.95 -19.96
N LYS A 291 20.11 -1.88 -19.09
CA LYS A 291 20.69 -3.07 -18.45
C LYS A 291 19.95 -3.47 -17.16
N LEU A 292 19.25 -2.52 -16.56
CA LEU A 292 18.59 -2.68 -15.27
C LEU A 292 17.09 -2.93 -15.41
N VAL A 293 16.48 -2.44 -16.49
CA VAL A 293 15.04 -2.54 -16.73
C VAL A 293 14.77 -2.87 -18.21
N GLU A 294 13.66 -3.56 -18.48
CA GLU A 294 13.12 -3.63 -19.84
C GLU A 294 12.85 -2.20 -20.30
N GLY A 295 13.39 -1.79 -21.43
CA GLY A 295 13.32 -0.42 -21.91
C GLY A 295 11.89 0.07 -22.05
N ASN A 296 11.71 1.38 -21.92
CA ASN A 296 10.46 2.08 -22.22
C ASN A 296 10.69 3.11 -23.34
N SER A 297 9.62 3.67 -23.88
CA SER A 297 9.68 4.61 -24.99
C SER A 297 10.49 5.87 -24.67
N GLU A 298 10.47 6.34 -23.41
CA GLU A 298 11.22 7.52 -22.98
C GLU A 298 12.72 7.30 -23.01
N ILE A 299 13.23 6.13 -22.57
CA ILE A 299 14.67 5.83 -22.61
C ILE A 299 15.17 5.81 -24.06
N TYR A 300 14.41 5.19 -24.97
CA TYR A 300 14.77 5.16 -26.37
C TYR A 300 14.67 6.53 -27.05
N ASN A 301 13.69 7.34 -26.69
CA ASN A 301 13.60 8.74 -27.13
C ASN A 301 14.84 9.55 -26.70
N GLU A 302 15.22 9.45 -25.45
CA GLU A 302 16.41 10.16 -24.94
C GLU A 302 17.72 9.66 -25.59
N LEU A 303 17.85 8.35 -25.85
CA LEU A 303 18.95 7.77 -26.62
C LEU A 303 18.97 8.34 -28.03
N SER A 304 17.84 8.46 -28.71
CA SER A 304 17.75 9.01 -30.05
C SER A 304 18.28 10.44 -30.11
N ILE A 305 17.90 11.27 -29.15
CA ILE A 305 18.38 12.65 -29.05
C ILE A 305 19.90 12.68 -28.88
N CYS A 306 20.44 11.83 -28.00
CA CYS A 306 21.88 11.75 -27.82
C CYS A 306 22.61 11.31 -29.11
N GLU A 307 22.10 10.31 -29.81
CA GLU A 307 22.70 9.83 -31.06
C GLU A 307 22.63 10.86 -32.20
N LEU A 308 21.53 11.64 -32.28
CA LEU A 308 21.44 12.75 -33.24
C LEU A 308 22.53 13.78 -33.02
N GLU A 309 22.71 14.22 -31.79
CA GLU A 309 23.71 15.21 -31.42
C GLU A 309 25.15 14.69 -31.57
N LEU A 310 25.34 13.36 -31.50
CA LEU A 310 26.61 12.70 -31.78
C LEU A 310 26.83 12.44 -33.26
N GLY A 311 25.87 12.75 -34.15
CA GLY A 311 25.96 12.58 -35.59
C GLY A 311 25.56 11.17 -36.09
N ASN A 312 25.02 10.30 -35.24
CA ASN A 312 24.62 8.92 -35.56
C ASN A 312 23.15 8.84 -35.96
N ARG A 313 22.77 9.57 -37.02
CA ARG A 313 21.39 9.82 -37.42
C ARG A 313 20.56 8.53 -37.67
N GLU A 314 21.16 7.53 -38.33
CA GLU A 314 20.51 6.27 -38.59
C GLU A 314 20.18 5.49 -37.29
N LEU A 315 21.11 5.54 -36.33
CA LEU A 315 20.87 4.89 -35.03
C LEU A 315 19.78 5.60 -34.24
N ALA A 316 19.71 6.92 -34.33
CA ALA A 316 18.65 7.72 -33.73
C ALA A 316 17.25 7.33 -34.28
N LYS A 317 17.12 7.12 -35.62
CA LYS A 317 15.87 6.64 -36.21
C LYS A 317 15.50 5.26 -35.64
N ILE A 318 16.43 4.32 -35.59
CA ILE A 318 16.20 2.98 -35.02
C ILE A 318 15.68 3.06 -33.59
N TYR A 319 16.26 3.92 -32.76
CA TYR A 319 15.78 4.10 -31.38
C TYR A 319 14.37 4.71 -31.34
N LEU A 320 14.07 5.69 -32.20
CA LEU A 320 12.72 6.25 -32.27
C LEU A 320 11.69 5.27 -32.81
N GLU A 321 12.05 4.45 -33.81
CA GLU A 321 11.18 3.37 -34.28
C GLU A 321 10.86 2.39 -33.14
N THR A 322 11.90 1.99 -32.38
CA THR A 322 11.71 1.12 -31.20
C THR A 322 10.79 1.79 -30.17
N ALA A 323 10.98 3.10 -29.91
CA ALA A 323 10.14 3.84 -29.00
C ALA A 323 8.67 3.92 -29.45
N CYS A 324 8.43 4.12 -30.75
CA CYS A 324 7.10 4.13 -31.32
C CYS A 324 6.42 2.75 -31.29
N ASP A 325 7.19 1.67 -31.49
CA ASP A 325 6.69 0.31 -31.40
C ASP A 325 6.29 -0.09 -29.97
N MET A 326 7.00 0.47 -28.96
CA MET A 326 6.68 0.25 -27.55
C MET A 326 5.45 1.03 -27.07
N ASP A 327 5.28 2.23 -27.59
CA ASP A 327 4.14 3.10 -27.26
C ASP A 327 3.65 3.84 -28.51
N GLU A 328 2.73 3.20 -29.22
CA GLU A 328 2.10 3.76 -30.42
C GLU A 328 1.29 5.03 -30.17
N SER A 329 0.99 5.34 -28.89
CA SER A 329 0.25 6.54 -28.49
C SER A 329 1.15 7.73 -28.14
N ASN A 330 2.47 7.54 -28.12
CA ASN A 330 3.43 8.59 -27.76
C ASN A 330 3.63 9.60 -28.89
N LEU A 331 2.96 10.75 -28.74
CA LEU A 331 3.04 11.82 -29.72
C LEU A 331 4.47 12.33 -29.93
N THR A 332 5.27 12.42 -28.86
CA THR A 332 6.63 12.96 -28.90
C THR A 332 7.55 12.11 -29.77
N THR A 333 7.57 10.78 -29.53
CA THR A 333 8.39 9.86 -30.33
C THR A 333 7.94 9.84 -31.79
N THR A 334 6.62 9.78 -32.02
CA THR A 334 6.02 9.78 -33.37
C THR A 334 6.38 11.05 -34.14
N THR A 335 6.29 12.23 -33.51
CA THR A 335 6.63 13.50 -34.17
C THR A 335 8.13 13.68 -34.37
N ASN A 336 8.97 13.22 -33.43
CA ASN A 336 10.41 13.23 -33.58
C ASN A 336 10.87 12.38 -34.76
N LEU A 337 10.30 11.19 -34.91
CA LEU A 337 10.63 10.30 -36.02
C LEU A 337 10.11 10.85 -37.37
N ALA A 338 8.89 11.36 -37.41
CA ALA A 338 8.35 12.05 -38.60
C ALA A 338 9.23 13.23 -39.04
N PHE A 339 9.73 14.01 -38.06
CA PHE A 339 10.64 15.13 -38.32
C PHE A 339 11.94 14.66 -38.96
N LEU A 340 12.57 13.57 -38.44
CA LEU A 340 13.81 13.04 -38.98
C LEU A 340 13.66 12.53 -40.40
N PHE A 341 12.65 11.76 -40.69
CA PHE A 341 12.36 11.28 -42.04
C PHE A 341 12.09 12.44 -43.02
N LEU A 342 11.35 13.47 -42.56
CA LEU A 342 11.09 14.65 -43.38
C LEU A 342 12.37 15.43 -43.72
N GLU A 343 13.29 15.61 -42.74
CA GLU A 343 14.56 16.28 -42.99
C GLU A 343 15.49 15.51 -43.93
N ASP A 344 15.44 14.17 -43.87
CA ASP A 344 16.24 13.31 -44.74
C ASP A 344 15.65 13.14 -46.14
N GLY A 345 14.45 13.67 -46.38
CA GLY A 345 13.73 13.53 -47.66
C GLY A 345 13.13 12.15 -47.87
N GLU A 346 13.02 11.35 -46.82
CA GLU A 346 12.35 10.03 -46.81
C GLU A 346 10.84 10.26 -46.61
N TYR A 347 10.20 10.75 -47.70
CA TYR A 347 8.86 11.28 -47.62
C TYR A 347 7.77 10.22 -47.43
N ASP A 348 7.99 8.99 -47.93
CA ASP A 348 7.05 7.90 -47.75
C ASP A 348 6.92 7.50 -46.28
N GLU A 349 8.07 7.34 -45.61
CA GLU A 349 8.19 7.04 -44.16
C GLU A 349 7.66 8.24 -43.33
N ALA A 350 8.05 9.46 -43.68
CA ALA A 350 7.57 10.66 -42.98
C ALA A 350 6.04 10.76 -43.01
N ARG A 351 5.43 10.43 -44.15
CA ARG A 351 3.98 10.45 -44.30
C ARG A 351 3.26 9.55 -43.33
N GLU A 352 3.75 8.31 -43.17
CA GLU A 352 3.13 7.33 -42.26
C GLU A 352 3.11 7.89 -40.82
N TYR A 353 4.23 8.39 -40.31
CA TYR A 353 4.29 8.93 -38.97
C TYR A 353 3.55 10.28 -38.81
N LEU A 354 3.43 11.08 -39.87
CA LEU A 354 2.61 12.30 -39.84
C LEU A 354 1.10 11.96 -39.79
N GLU A 355 0.66 10.90 -40.46
CA GLU A 355 -0.72 10.41 -40.36
C GLU A 355 -1.02 9.94 -38.93
N LYS A 356 -0.12 9.18 -38.31
CA LYS A 356 -0.20 8.76 -36.89
C LYS A 356 -0.24 9.96 -35.94
N ALA A 357 0.70 10.91 -36.07
CA ALA A 357 0.76 12.12 -35.26
C ALA A 357 -0.50 12.99 -35.36
N ARG A 358 -1.05 13.11 -36.57
CA ARG A 358 -2.31 13.82 -36.82
C ARG A 358 -3.52 13.13 -36.17
N TYR A 359 -3.54 11.82 -36.14
CA TYR A 359 -4.57 11.06 -35.43
C TYR A 359 -4.47 11.30 -33.90
N LEU A 360 -3.26 11.25 -33.34
CA LEU A 360 -3.03 11.45 -31.91
C LEU A 360 -3.37 12.87 -31.45
N ALA A 361 -2.97 13.89 -32.24
CA ALA A 361 -3.13 15.28 -31.85
C ALA A 361 -3.38 16.24 -33.03
N LYS A 362 -4.57 16.14 -33.62
CA LYS A 362 -4.97 16.91 -34.80
C LYS A 362 -4.81 18.44 -34.68
N ASP A 363 -4.99 18.96 -33.47
CA ASP A 363 -4.95 20.40 -33.23
C ASP A 363 -3.59 20.90 -32.69
N ASP A 364 -2.64 19.99 -32.50
CA ASP A 364 -1.30 20.35 -32.07
C ASP A 364 -0.59 21.22 -33.12
N LYS A 365 0.10 22.28 -32.64
CA LYS A 365 0.75 23.24 -33.51
C LYS A 365 2.00 22.69 -34.20
N PHE A 366 2.74 21.82 -33.49
CA PHE A 366 3.96 21.23 -34.01
C PHE A 366 3.62 20.21 -35.09
N VAL A 367 2.61 19.36 -34.87
CA VAL A 367 2.08 18.43 -35.87
C VAL A 367 1.61 19.15 -37.13
N LYS A 368 0.84 20.24 -36.97
CA LYS A 368 0.42 21.07 -38.10
C LYS A 368 1.61 21.64 -38.90
N GLY A 369 2.64 22.12 -38.18
CA GLY A 369 3.86 22.65 -38.81
C GLY A 369 4.62 21.58 -39.60
N LEU A 370 4.73 20.37 -39.08
CA LEU A 370 5.36 19.24 -39.78
C LEU A 370 4.57 18.83 -41.03
N ILE A 371 3.25 18.79 -40.92
CA ILE A 371 2.37 18.47 -42.07
C ILE A 371 2.52 19.55 -43.16
N GLU A 372 2.49 20.84 -42.82
CA GLU A 372 2.69 21.95 -43.77
C GLU A 372 4.06 21.86 -44.47
N ALA A 373 5.12 21.49 -43.71
CA ALA A 373 6.47 21.30 -44.24
C ALA A 373 6.50 20.13 -45.24
N TYR A 374 5.85 19.00 -44.93
CA TYR A 374 5.72 17.86 -45.81
C TYR A 374 4.95 18.22 -47.12
N GLU A 375 3.75 18.85 -47.00
CA GLU A 375 2.92 19.24 -48.13
C GLU A 375 3.64 20.24 -49.04
N LYS A 376 4.44 21.14 -48.47
CA LYS A 376 5.28 22.08 -49.19
C LYS A 376 6.42 21.39 -49.96
N ALA A 377 7.04 20.36 -49.35
CA ALA A 377 8.19 19.67 -49.94
C ALA A 377 7.72 18.71 -51.10
N THR A 378 6.61 18.02 -50.88
CA THR A 378 6.13 16.97 -51.81
C THR A 378 5.05 17.44 -52.79
N GLY A 379 4.26 18.45 -52.41
CA GLY A 379 3.03 18.83 -53.12
C GLY A 379 1.82 17.92 -52.84
N GLU A 380 1.99 16.90 -52.00
CA GLU A 380 0.96 15.94 -51.61
C GLU A 380 0.38 16.29 -50.24
N LYS A 381 -0.89 15.89 -50.00
CA LYS A 381 -1.54 16.08 -48.72
C LYS A 381 -1.38 14.86 -47.83
N VAL A 382 -1.15 15.09 -46.54
CA VAL A 382 -1.20 14.04 -45.54
C VAL A 382 -2.66 13.56 -45.40
N GLY A 383 -2.89 12.26 -45.53
CA GLY A 383 -4.23 11.65 -45.53
C GLY A 383 -4.84 11.53 -44.13
N ASP A 384 -6.15 11.21 -44.12
CA ASP A 384 -6.86 10.84 -42.86
C ASP A 384 -6.98 9.32 -42.72
N ILE A 385 -6.28 8.56 -43.56
CA ILE A 385 -6.40 7.09 -43.60
C ILE A 385 -5.42 6.49 -42.64
N ILE A 386 -5.93 5.94 -41.55
CA ILE A 386 -5.16 5.21 -40.55
C ILE A 386 -5.58 3.76 -40.58
N HIS A 387 -4.63 2.84 -40.48
CA HIS A 387 -4.90 1.42 -40.40
C HIS A 387 -5.77 1.09 -39.17
N GLU A 388 -6.84 0.29 -39.37
CA GLU A 388 -7.75 -0.12 -38.29
C GLU A 388 -7.02 -0.80 -37.12
N GLU A 389 -5.88 -1.42 -37.39
CA GLU A 389 -5.04 -2.07 -36.39
C GLU A 389 -4.39 -1.05 -35.44
N TYR A 390 -3.86 0.05 -35.96
CA TYR A 390 -3.31 1.16 -35.18
C TYR A 390 -4.37 1.80 -34.29
N VAL A 391 -5.57 2.03 -34.85
CA VAL A 391 -6.69 2.58 -34.05
C VAL A 391 -7.06 1.66 -32.89
N LYS A 392 -7.06 0.33 -33.10
CA LYS A 392 -7.34 -0.64 -32.03
C LYS A 392 -6.28 -0.63 -30.93
N ASN A 393 -5.00 -0.52 -31.31
CA ASN A 393 -3.90 -0.49 -30.36
C ASN A 393 -3.93 0.78 -29.50
N VAL A 394 -4.19 1.94 -30.12
CA VAL A 394 -4.27 3.23 -29.43
C VAL A 394 -5.57 3.40 -28.62
N GLU A 395 -6.70 2.85 -29.07
CA GLU A 395 -8.01 2.98 -28.40
C GLU A 395 -8.28 1.86 -27.38
N GLY A 396 -7.60 0.72 -27.51
CA GLY A 396 -7.85 -0.48 -26.70
C GLY A 396 -7.40 -0.37 -25.25
N ASP A 397 -6.48 0.53 -24.94
CA ASP A 397 -5.86 0.64 -23.60
C ASP A 397 -5.95 2.07 -23.05
N LYS A 398 -7.18 2.58 -22.92
CA LYS A 398 -7.42 3.90 -22.31
C LYS A 398 -7.36 3.90 -20.77
N SER A 399 -7.22 2.76 -20.13
CA SER A 399 -7.19 2.66 -18.65
C SER A 399 -5.83 2.98 -18.05
N ASP A 400 -4.74 2.89 -18.84
CA ASP A 400 -3.34 3.06 -18.38
C ASP A 400 -2.55 4.07 -19.24
N LEU A 401 -3.21 4.88 -20.08
CA LEU A 401 -2.49 5.91 -20.84
C LEU A 401 -1.85 6.92 -19.88
N PRO A 402 -0.52 7.13 -19.97
CA PRO A 402 0.12 8.20 -19.25
C PRO A 402 -0.54 9.53 -19.60
N ASN A 403 -0.88 10.30 -18.56
CA ASN A 403 -1.42 11.65 -18.73
C ASN A 403 -0.39 12.49 -19.51
N PRO A 404 -0.79 13.26 -20.55
CA PRO A 404 0.13 14.06 -21.36
C PRO A 404 0.88 15.16 -20.58
N ASN A 405 0.67 15.28 -19.28
CA ASN A 405 1.46 16.08 -18.38
C ASN A 405 2.64 15.29 -17.83
N PHE A 406 3.80 15.45 -18.42
CA PHE A 406 5.08 14.91 -17.96
C PHE A 406 5.30 15.05 -16.45
N GLN A 407 4.73 16.07 -15.78
CA GLN A 407 4.75 16.22 -14.33
C GLN A 407 3.96 15.16 -13.57
N ASP A 408 2.84 14.68 -14.11
CA ASP A 408 2.05 13.61 -13.47
C ASP A 408 2.69 12.23 -13.69
N ASP A 409 3.33 12.03 -14.84
CA ASP A 409 4.08 10.81 -15.14
C ASP A 409 5.35 10.72 -14.31
N PHE A 410 6.01 11.87 -14.07
CA PHE A 410 7.16 11.89 -13.17
C PHE A 410 6.76 11.68 -11.70
N ARG A 411 5.61 12.14 -11.25
CA ARG A 411 5.10 11.81 -9.90
C ARG A 411 4.86 10.31 -9.75
N LYS A 412 4.26 9.66 -10.74
CA LYS A 412 4.12 8.18 -10.76
C LYS A 412 5.48 7.50 -10.79
N PHE A 413 6.39 8.02 -11.57
CA PHE A 413 7.76 7.58 -11.67
C PHE A 413 8.52 7.73 -10.34
N ALA A 414 8.40 8.86 -9.65
CA ALA A 414 9.02 9.07 -8.35
C ALA A 414 8.41 8.18 -7.26
N LEU A 415 7.10 7.88 -7.34
CA LEU A 415 6.44 6.91 -6.47
C LEU A 415 6.94 5.47 -6.72
N SER A 416 7.31 5.11 -7.97
CA SER A 416 7.90 3.81 -8.27
C SER A 416 9.29 3.63 -7.67
N VAL A 417 10.02 4.70 -7.41
CA VAL A 417 11.32 4.66 -6.68
C VAL A 417 11.14 4.12 -5.26
N GLU A 418 10.02 4.43 -4.61
CA GLU A 418 9.72 3.91 -3.28
C GLU A 418 9.53 2.39 -3.26
N GLU A 419 9.02 1.81 -4.35
CA GLU A 419 8.82 0.36 -4.50
C GLU A 419 10.12 -0.37 -4.89
N GLU A 420 11.02 0.32 -5.62
CA GLU A 420 12.25 -0.27 -6.16
C GLU A 420 13.47 -0.09 -5.25
N LEU A 421 13.39 0.69 -4.17
CA LEU A 421 14.49 0.80 -3.22
C LEU A 421 14.74 -0.58 -2.58
N PRO A 422 15.95 -1.15 -2.73
CA PRO A 422 16.25 -2.45 -2.18
C PRO A 422 16.17 -2.36 -0.65
N PHE A 423 15.42 -3.28 -0.05
CA PHE A 423 15.70 -3.66 1.32
C PHE A 423 17.07 -4.32 1.28
N ASP A 424 18.10 -3.69 1.82
CA ASP A 424 19.27 -4.42 2.24
C ASP A 424 18.82 -5.32 3.39
N GLU A 425 18.38 -6.53 3.05
CA GLU A 425 18.57 -7.64 3.96
C GLU A 425 20.08 -7.70 4.19
N GLU A 426 20.58 -6.99 5.21
CA GLU A 426 21.78 -7.47 5.88
C GLU A 426 21.38 -8.88 6.30
N GLU A 427 21.66 -9.86 5.44
CA GLU A 427 21.86 -11.22 5.89
C GLU A 427 22.92 -11.07 6.98
N ASP A 428 22.46 -11.06 8.24
CA ASP A 428 23.30 -11.49 9.33
C ASP A 428 23.78 -12.88 8.88
N GLU A 429 24.93 -12.92 8.23
CA GLU A 429 25.72 -14.12 8.12
C GLU A 429 26.08 -14.56 9.56
N GLU A 430 25.07 -14.98 10.32
CA GLU A 430 25.28 -16.06 11.24
C GLU A 430 25.71 -17.21 10.35
N SER A 431 27.01 -17.42 10.33
CA SER A 431 27.64 -18.56 9.73
C SER A 431 27.08 -19.84 10.37
N SER A 432 25.85 -20.20 9.98
CA SER A 432 25.28 -21.50 10.28
C SER A 432 26.05 -22.51 9.43
N CYS A 433 26.94 -23.21 10.07
CA CYS A 433 27.63 -24.33 9.47
C CYS A 433 26.58 -25.33 8.95
N HIS A 434 26.39 -25.42 7.63
CA HIS A 434 25.54 -26.38 6.97
C HIS A 434 26.22 -27.76 6.95
N CYS A 435 26.52 -28.28 8.12
CA CYS A 435 26.92 -29.67 8.29
C CYS A 435 25.68 -30.45 8.76
N GLY A 436 24.89 -30.93 7.83
CA GLY A 436 23.69 -31.75 8.02
C GLY A 436 23.40 -32.27 9.46
N GLY A 437 22.85 -31.43 10.31
CA GLY A 437 22.08 -31.81 11.50
C GLY A 437 22.81 -32.44 12.68
N HIS A 438 24.13 -32.37 12.81
CA HIS A 438 24.86 -33.09 13.90
C HIS A 438 26.00 -32.29 14.53
N CYS A 439 25.82 -30.99 14.75
CA CYS A 439 26.72 -30.22 15.65
C CYS A 439 25.92 -29.77 16.86
N HIS A 440 25.96 -30.51 17.95
CA HIS A 440 25.61 -30.05 19.29
C HIS A 440 26.88 -29.50 19.97
N ASP A 441 26.72 -28.41 20.73
CA ASP A 441 27.73 -27.49 21.21
C ASP A 441 28.92 -28.02 22.04
N ASP A 442 29.12 -29.28 22.27
CA ASP A 442 30.21 -29.75 23.13
C ASP A 442 31.04 -30.94 22.66
N GLU A 443 30.78 -31.56 21.49
CA GLU A 443 31.57 -32.69 21.00
C GLU A 443 31.73 -32.72 19.48
N CYS A 444 32.33 -31.71 18.88
CA CYS A 444 32.82 -31.85 17.52
C CYS A 444 34.29 -32.35 17.54
N HIS A 445 34.50 -33.62 17.30
CA HIS A 445 35.81 -34.17 17.00
C HIS A 445 36.17 -33.82 15.55
N HIS A 446 36.87 -32.69 15.36
CA HIS A 446 37.52 -32.36 14.10
C HIS A 446 38.92 -32.95 14.12
N ASP A 447 39.30 -33.72 13.09
CA ASP A 447 40.66 -34.11 12.88
C ASP A 447 41.50 -32.90 12.44
N GLU A 448 42.81 -32.99 12.55
CA GLU A 448 43.78 -31.91 12.40
C GLU A 448 43.80 -31.23 11.01
N ASN A 449 42.89 -31.59 10.10
CA ASN A 449 42.80 -31.13 8.71
C ASN A 449 41.52 -30.32 8.39
N CYS A 450 40.67 -29.98 9.36
CA CYS A 450 39.51 -29.17 9.12
C CYS A 450 39.87 -27.68 8.99
N SER A 451 39.56 -27.06 7.87
CA SER A 451 39.93 -25.68 7.53
C SER A 451 39.00 -24.60 8.13
N CYS A 452 37.98 -25.01 8.90
CA CYS A 452 36.99 -24.08 9.45
C CYS A 452 37.51 -23.13 10.55
N HIS A 453 38.72 -23.32 11.07
CA HIS A 453 39.34 -22.47 12.11
C HIS A 453 40.46 -21.53 11.63
N LYS A 454 40.72 -21.48 10.34
CA LYS A 454 41.73 -20.55 9.81
C LYS A 454 40.98 -19.42 9.09
N GLY A 455 40.71 -18.35 9.82
CA GLY A 455 40.00 -17.16 9.36
C GLY A 455 40.56 -16.53 8.07
N GLU A 456 40.25 -17.12 6.94
CA GLU A 456 40.38 -16.57 5.62
C GLU A 456 39.12 -17.00 4.86
N GLY A 457 38.32 -15.98 4.49
CA GLY A 457 37.01 -16.17 3.88
C GLY A 457 37.02 -16.90 2.58
N ASP A 458 36.68 -18.15 2.61
CA ASP A 458 36.17 -18.93 1.47
C ASP A 458 35.46 -20.16 2.06
N GLY A 459 34.23 -20.37 1.66
CA GLY A 459 33.29 -21.31 2.24
C GLY A 459 33.81 -22.72 2.52
N CYS A 460 33.34 -23.28 3.62
CA CYS A 460 33.69 -24.63 4.09
C CYS A 460 33.43 -25.68 2.99
N LYS A 461 34.51 -26.28 2.46
CA LYS A 461 34.45 -27.44 1.55
C LYS A 461 34.72 -28.72 2.34
N CYS A 462 33.65 -29.33 2.86
CA CYS A 462 33.74 -30.69 3.38
C CYS A 462 33.71 -31.67 2.18
N HIS A 463 34.81 -32.38 1.90
CA HIS A 463 34.82 -33.52 1.02
C HIS A 463 34.48 -34.77 1.84
N HIS A 464 33.49 -35.51 1.40
CA HIS A 464 33.30 -36.90 1.71
C HIS A 464 34.05 -37.77 0.69
#